data_d1c4e14c41729768670c4cbd7b1a8e40
#
_entry.id   d1c4e14c41729768670c4cbd7b1a8e40
#
_cell.length_a   1.000
_cell.length_b   1.000
_cell.length_c   1.000
_cell.angle_alpha   90.00
_cell.angle_beta   90.00
_cell.angle_gamma   90.00
#
_symmetry.space_group_name_H-M   'P 1'
#
loop_
_entity.id
_entity.type
_entity.pdbx_description
1 polymer ?
#
loop_
_entity_poly.entity_id
_entity_poly.type
_entity_poly.pdbx_seq_one_letter_code
_entity_poly.pdbx_strand_id
1 'polypeptide(L)'
;MTSRKTRKLVRAGLAALAVVPMLALAACTASGTTSTPNAAPSDGVLTIGLLGDIGQPPDPDIYYANNGLAIVLNTYEGLVQYKNDIDTVEIAPRLAESWEVSPDFTTYTFTLKPDVTFHDGTPFTSAAVKSSLQRRVDVDGGAAYMAAGVASVDTPDDLTAVVTLSEPNSAFLDYLASPFGPKMVSPTGVEENAGSDNAQTYLQTHDLGTGPYELSAVEPGAKYTLTQYDDYWGTKSPFTTVELPIYNDVSALQLAFDKGDVSAIVAALPSSSLDKYDGNAAFNSDMLPTLQSALVTVNPSKPFFAEKEARLAFLQSIDQEKLVDQVLGARSEPATTLYAKGMISDGSDKQNIEYDPTVMADYAKTLPEGSEMVVGYASGNTNAEQMANIVTANLQTTGIQATAQSYPTSQVFGWANDPTQGPDAFIDGNNGPDGGNPYMWGHVFWDKTGGINYFLCDDPSTDADLNEAVKTGDEALFAKAAQTYSATGCYMNLSYNKDWVVSQKWLDGVAESHNIGANELDFSLLSIAE
;
A
#
# COMPACT_ATOMS: atom_id res chain seq x y z
N MET A 1 -3.88 -71.64 -3.88
CA MET A 1 -5.12 -72.43 -3.98
C MET A 1 -6.16 -71.46 -4.53
N THR A 2 -6.33 -71.46 -5.85
CA THR A 2 -7.47 -72.05 -6.61
C THR A 2 -8.80 -71.36 -6.29
N SER A 3 -9.61 -70.80 -7.19
CA SER A 3 -9.85 -71.16 -8.59
C SER A 3 -10.76 -70.11 -9.25
N ARG A 4 -10.43 -69.81 -10.47
CA ARG A 4 -11.29 -69.33 -11.58
C ARG A 4 -12.70 -69.93 -11.59
N LYS A 5 -13.68 -69.14 -12.09
CA LYS A 5 -14.53 -69.65 -13.20
C LYS A 5 -15.31 -68.54 -13.92
N THR A 6 -15.11 -68.53 -15.20
CA THR A 6 -15.75 -67.89 -16.34
C THR A 6 -17.07 -68.55 -16.70
N ARG A 7 -17.97 -67.81 -17.41
CA ARG A 7 -18.85 -68.23 -18.57
C ARG A 7 -20.17 -67.44 -18.52
N LYS A 8 -20.83 -67.04 -19.54
CA LYS A 8 -20.70 -66.88 -21.00
C LYS A 8 -22.05 -66.25 -21.45
N LEU A 9 -21.96 -65.50 -22.51
CA LEU A 9 -22.97 -64.96 -23.42
C LEU A 9 -24.25 -65.76 -23.57
N VAL A 10 -25.42 -65.05 -23.75
CA VAL A 10 -26.43 -65.39 -24.79
C VAL A 10 -27.01 -64.04 -25.32
N ARG A 11 -26.98 -63.90 -26.65
CA ARG A 11 -27.73 -62.94 -27.49
C ARG A 11 -29.16 -63.41 -27.73
N ALA A 12 -30.12 -62.47 -27.71
CA ALA A 12 -31.27 -62.52 -28.58
C ALA A 12 -31.90 -61.13 -28.65
N GLY A 13 -32.02 -60.61 -29.85
CA GLY A 13 -32.68 -59.38 -30.17
C GLY A 13 -34.15 -59.58 -30.46
N LEU A 14 -34.94 -58.55 -30.44
CA LEU A 14 -36.03 -58.25 -31.37
C LEU A 14 -36.51 -56.83 -31.22
N ALA A 15 -36.72 -56.17 -32.34
CA ALA A 15 -37.18 -54.81 -32.52
C ALA A 15 -38.70 -54.67 -32.26
N ALA A 16 -39.10 -53.47 -31.78
CA ALA A 16 -40.40 -52.88 -32.11
C ALA A 16 -40.48 -51.37 -31.67
N LEU A 17 -40.64 -50.56 -32.65
CA LEU A 17 -41.45 -49.34 -32.80
C LEU A 17 -41.54 -48.28 -31.67
N ALA A 18 -41.13 -47.15 -32.07
CA ALA A 18 -41.38 -45.75 -31.75
C ALA A 18 -42.71 -45.36 -31.08
N VAL A 19 -42.63 -44.56 -30.03
CA VAL A 19 -43.48 -43.40 -29.77
C VAL A 19 -42.59 -42.33 -29.09
N VAL A 20 -42.41 -41.17 -29.73
CA VAL A 20 -41.72 -39.99 -29.19
C VAL A 20 -42.76 -39.13 -28.48
N PRO A 21 -42.64 -38.84 -27.18
CA PRO A 21 -43.18 -37.59 -26.64
C PRO A 21 -42.06 -36.52 -26.66
N MET A 22 -42.29 -35.47 -27.42
CA MET A 22 -41.54 -34.21 -27.27
C MET A 22 -41.75 -33.67 -25.85
N LEU A 23 -40.79 -33.87 -24.99
CA LEU A 23 -40.62 -33.08 -23.78
C LEU A 23 -39.85 -31.84 -24.19
N ALA A 24 -40.55 -30.71 -24.20
CA ALA A 24 -39.95 -29.39 -24.28
C ALA A 24 -39.01 -29.22 -23.05
N LEU A 25 -37.71 -29.34 -23.26
CA LEU A 25 -36.73 -28.80 -22.34
C LEU A 25 -36.84 -27.26 -22.41
N ALA A 26 -37.48 -26.67 -21.40
CA ALA A 26 -37.27 -25.29 -21.07
C ALA A 26 -35.78 -25.15 -20.64
N ALA A 27 -34.92 -24.82 -21.58
CA ALA A 27 -33.59 -24.34 -21.27
C ALA A 27 -33.78 -23.03 -20.51
N CYS A 28 -33.57 -23.05 -19.19
CA CYS A 28 -33.20 -21.85 -18.47
C CYS A 28 -31.88 -21.37 -19.09
N THR A 29 -31.98 -20.47 -20.04
CA THR A 29 -30.86 -19.63 -20.41
C THR A 29 -30.54 -18.77 -19.21
N ALA A 30 -29.60 -19.22 -18.38
CA ALA A 30 -28.81 -18.29 -17.59
C ALA A 30 -28.24 -17.30 -18.64
N SER A 31 -28.76 -16.10 -18.64
CA SER A 31 -28.18 -14.99 -19.38
C SER A 31 -26.82 -14.72 -18.72
N GLY A 32 -25.80 -15.49 -19.06
CA GLY A 32 -24.45 -15.05 -18.94
C GLY A 32 -24.33 -13.87 -19.93
N THR A 33 -24.34 -12.69 -19.43
CA THR A 33 -23.87 -11.51 -20.16
C THR A 33 -22.44 -11.81 -20.56
N THR A 34 -22.24 -12.21 -21.81
CA THR A 34 -20.90 -12.20 -22.40
C THR A 34 -20.52 -10.72 -22.49
N SER A 35 -19.73 -10.24 -21.52
CA SER A 35 -19.13 -8.93 -21.59
C SER A 35 -18.34 -8.84 -22.90
N THR A 36 -18.70 -7.90 -23.74
CA THR A 36 -17.91 -7.58 -24.93
C THR A 36 -16.66 -6.88 -24.40
N PRO A 37 -15.45 -7.38 -24.67
CA PRO A 37 -14.25 -6.65 -24.28
C PRO A 37 -14.36 -5.19 -24.73
N ASN A 38 -14.03 -4.24 -23.87
CA ASN A 38 -14.12 -2.79 -24.10
C ASN A 38 -15.54 -2.17 -24.17
N ALA A 39 -16.59 -2.82 -23.67
CA ALA A 39 -17.88 -2.15 -23.46
C ALA A 39 -18.02 -1.72 -22.00
N ALA A 40 -18.44 -0.46 -21.77
CA ALA A 40 -18.77 0.01 -20.44
C ALA A 40 -19.90 -0.82 -19.82
N PRO A 41 -19.90 -1.07 -18.51
CA PRO A 41 -20.95 -1.81 -17.83
C PRO A 41 -22.28 -1.05 -17.93
N SER A 42 -23.34 -1.75 -18.34
CA SER A 42 -24.68 -1.15 -18.45
C SER A 42 -25.50 -1.25 -17.15
N ASP A 43 -24.98 -1.97 -16.17
CA ASP A 43 -25.60 -2.24 -14.87
C ASP A 43 -25.04 -1.36 -13.73
N GLY A 44 -24.11 -0.46 -14.03
CA GLY A 44 -23.50 0.45 -13.06
C GLY A 44 -22.52 -0.25 -12.12
N VAL A 45 -22.01 -1.44 -12.48
CA VAL A 45 -21.03 -2.18 -11.66
C VAL A 45 -19.61 -1.89 -12.14
N LEU A 46 -18.77 -1.40 -11.24
CA LEU A 46 -17.31 -1.28 -11.42
C LEU A 46 -16.64 -2.50 -10.80
N THR A 47 -15.72 -3.15 -11.50
CA THR A 47 -15.00 -4.31 -10.96
C THR A 47 -13.51 -4.04 -10.89
N ILE A 48 -12.94 -3.96 -9.68
CA ILE A 48 -11.50 -3.77 -9.43
C ILE A 48 -10.92 -5.06 -8.88
N GLY A 49 -10.00 -5.68 -9.60
CA GLY A 49 -9.42 -6.97 -9.19
C GLY A 49 -8.36 -6.84 -8.11
N LEU A 50 -8.55 -7.52 -6.99
CA LEU A 50 -7.55 -7.61 -5.91
C LEU A 50 -6.64 -8.82 -6.12
N LEU A 51 -5.32 -8.64 -5.97
CA LEU A 51 -4.36 -9.74 -5.95
C LEU A 51 -4.10 -10.19 -4.50
N GLY A 52 -4.75 -11.28 -4.09
CA GLY A 52 -4.78 -11.75 -2.72
C GLY A 52 -5.88 -11.11 -1.87
N ASP A 53 -6.22 -11.75 -0.76
CA ASP A 53 -7.19 -11.22 0.21
C ASP A 53 -6.56 -10.10 1.05
N ILE A 54 -7.38 -9.23 1.61
CA ILE A 54 -6.93 -8.07 2.41
C ILE A 54 -6.25 -8.47 3.72
N GLY A 55 -6.52 -9.69 4.22
CA GLY A 55 -5.81 -10.30 5.35
C GLY A 55 -6.09 -9.71 6.74
N GLN A 56 -6.73 -8.55 6.83
CA GLN A 56 -7.13 -7.88 8.07
C GLN A 56 -8.57 -7.38 7.93
N PRO A 57 -9.31 -7.18 9.05
CA PRO A 57 -10.62 -6.54 8.98
C PRO A 57 -10.53 -5.13 8.35
N PRO A 58 -11.53 -4.70 7.55
CA PRO A 58 -11.56 -3.34 6.97
C PRO A 58 -11.98 -2.25 7.99
N ASP A 59 -11.68 -2.46 9.25
CA ASP A 59 -11.80 -1.47 10.33
C ASP A 59 -10.65 -0.45 10.18
N PRO A 60 -10.92 0.85 10.03
CA PRO A 60 -9.89 1.86 9.79
C PRO A 60 -8.87 1.95 10.93
N ASP A 61 -9.21 1.51 12.15
CA ASP A 61 -8.31 1.54 13.30
C ASP A 61 -7.46 0.26 13.46
N ILE A 62 -7.80 -0.79 12.71
CA ILE A 62 -7.04 -2.08 12.66
C ILE A 62 -6.24 -2.19 11.37
N TYR A 63 -6.86 -1.80 10.23
CA TYR A 63 -6.30 -2.04 8.92
C TYR A 63 -4.97 -1.29 8.72
N TYR A 64 -3.89 -2.04 8.54
CA TYR A 64 -2.55 -1.49 8.35
C TYR A 64 -1.77 -2.35 7.35
N ALA A 65 -2.20 -2.29 6.09
CA ALA A 65 -1.59 -2.96 4.95
C ALA A 65 -2.05 -2.29 3.64
N ASN A 66 -1.31 -2.47 2.55
CA ASN A 66 -1.66 -1.81 1.27
C ASN A 66 -2.80 -2.48 0.52
N ASN A 67 -2.93 -3.81 0.59
CA ASN A 67 -3.77 -4.60 -0.34
C ASN A 67 -5.29 -4.39 -0.23
N GLY A 68 -5.82 -3.71 0.74
CA GLY A 68 -7.27 -3.49 0.92
C GLY A 68 -7.62 -2.06 1.30
N LEU A 69 -6.68 -1.15 1.14
CA LEU A 69 -6.93 0.28 1.36
C LEU A 69 -8.08 0.81 0.51
N ALA A 70 -8.30 0.26 -0.68
CA ALA A 70 -9.43 0.61 -1.54
C ALA A 70 -10.77 0.54 -0.81
N ILE A 71 -10.98 -0.45 0.09
CA ILE A 71 -12.21 -0.54 0.89
C ILE A 71 -12.26 0.60 1.90
N VAL A 72 -11.23 0.75 2.73
CA VAL A 72 -11.20 1.74 3.81
C VAL A 72 -11.33 3.17 3.26
N LEU A 73 -10.60 3.51 2.19
CA LEU A 73 -10.58 4.87 1.64
C LEU A 73 -11.85 5.25 0.89
N ASN A 74 -12.66 4.28 0.48
CA ASN A 74 -13.93 4.53 -0.19
C ASN A 74 -15.15 4.39 0.74
N THR A 75 -14.96 3.86 1.96
CA THR A 75 -16.02 3.78 2.97
C THR A 75 -15.84 4.78 4.11
N TYR A 76 -14.61 5.23 4.39
CA TYR A 76 -14.30 6.17 5.46
C TYR A 76 -13.54 7.39 4.95
N GLU A 77 -13.67 8.52 5.64
CA GLU A 77 -12.95 9.75 5.35
C GLU A 77 -12.22 10.28 6.58
N GLY A 78 -11.08 10.94 6.35
CA GLY A 78 -10.35 11.72 7.35
C GLY A 78 -10.82 13.18 7.39
N LEU A 79 -10.30 13.96 8.32
CA LEU A 79 -10.50 15.43 8.34
C LEU A 79 -9.88 16.09 7.12
N VAL A 80 -8.70 15.62 6.73
CA VAL A 80 -7.93 16.07 5.58
C VAL A 80 -7.45 14.86 4.79
N GLN A 81 -6.94 15.08 3.59
CA GLN A 81 -6.37 14.06 2.74
C GLN A 81 -5.17 14.63 1.97
N TYR A 82 -4.39 13.79 1.30
CA TYR A 82 -3.49 14.28 0.26
C TYR A 82 -4.30 14.61 -0.98
N LYS A 83 -3.84 15.64 -1.70
CA LYS A 83 -4.47 16.08 -2.94
C LYS A 83 -4.28 15.05 -4.02
N ASN A 84 -5.34 14.76 -4.75
CA ASN A 84 -5.30 13.88 -5.91
C ASN A 84 -4.68 14.57 -7.13
N ASP A 85 -4.27 13.79 -8.14
CA ASP A 85 -3.81 14.24 -9.46
C ASP A 85 -2.60 15.20 -9.42
N ILE A 86 -1.71 15.02 -8.46
CA ILE A 86 -0.45 15.77 -8.38
C ILE A 86 0.71 14.84 -8.02
N ASP A 87 1.93 15.25 -8.36
CA ASP A 87 3.18 14.52 -8.12
C ASP A 87 3.98 15.05 -6.90
N THR A 88 3.31 15.83 -6.06
CA THR A 88 3.87 16.44 -4.84
C THR A 88 2.96 16.16 -3.65
N VAL A 89 3.54 16.20 -2.45
CA VAL A 89 2.78 16.08 -1.21
C VAL A 89 2.10 17.41 -0.89
N GLU A 90 0.79 17.45 -0.98
CA GLU A 90 -0.03 18.61 -0.62
C GLU A 90 -1.28 18.14 0.15
N ILE A 91 -1.54 18.73 1.32
CA ILE A 91 -2.71 18.41 2.13
C ILE A 91 -3.91 19.22 1.64
N ALA A 92 -5.03 18.55 1.44
CA ALA A 92 -6.29 19.11 0.97
C ALA A 92 -7.42 18.89 1.98
N PRO A 93 -8.46 19.75 1.99
CA PRO A 93 -9.69 19.53 2.74
C PRO A 93 -10.39 18.20 2.38
N ARG A 94 -10.99 17.56 3.42
CA ARG A 94 -11.94 16.45 3.22
C ARG A 94 -13.18 16.71 4.08
N LEU A 95 -13.27 16.16 5.30
CA LEU A 95 -14.36 16.45 6.24
C LEU A 95 -14.16 17.77 7.01
N ALA A 96 -12.93 18.30 7.07
CA ALA A 96 -12.66 19.68 7.45
C ALA A 96 -12.63 20.57 6.20
N GLU A 97 -13.33 21.71 6.21
CA GLU A 97 -13.27 22.72 5.14
C GLU A 97 -11.98 23.55 5.23
N SER A 98 -11.51 23.77 6.46
CA SER A 98 -10.28 24.52 6.74
C SER A 98 -9.74 24.16 8.12
N TRP A 99 -8.49 24.58 8.37
CA TRP A 99 -7.84 24.41 9.66
C TRP A 99 -6.87 25.54 9.97
N GLU A 100 -6.61 25.72 11.25
CA GLU A 100 -5.56 26.61 11.77
C GLU A 100 -4.60 25.81 12.65
N VAL A 101 -3.29 26.09 12.53
CA VAL A 101 -2.24 25.44 13.31
C VAL A 101 -1.55 26.49 14.17
N SER A 102 -1.40 26.22 15.47
CA SER A 102 -0.63 27.09 16.35
C SER A 102 0.85 27.12 15.94
N PRO A 103 1.54 28.26 16.13
CA PRO A 103 2.95 28.40 15.72
C PRO A 103 3.91 27.40 16.38
N ASP A 104 3.52 26.79 17.48
CA ASP A 104 4.28 25.80 18.23
C ASP A 104 3.85 24.35 17.92
N PHE A 105 3.00 24.14 16.90
CA PHE A 105 2.49 22.84 16.48
C PHE A 105 1.85 22.00 17.60
N THR A 106 1.25 22.62 18.61
CA THR A 106 0.58 21.93 19.71
C THR A 106 -0.95 21.97 19.60
N THR A 107 -1.53 22.89 18.82
CA THR A 107 -2.97 23.06 18.70
C THR A 107 -3.39 23.15 17.24
N TYR A 108 -4.39 22.34 16.88
CA TYR A 108 -4.98 22.26 15.54
C TYR A 108 -6.48 22.51 15.65
N THR A 109 -6.97 23.59 15.05
CA THR A 109 -8.39 23.95 15.04
C THR A 109 -8.97 23.66 13.67
N PHE A 110 -9.96 22.79 13.61
CA PHE A 110 -10.64 22.40 12.37
C PHE A 110 -12.04 23.01 12.31
N THR A 111 -12.38 23.61 11.16
CA THR A 111 -13.75 23.94 10.79
C THR A 111 -14.30 22.81 9.96
N LEU A 112 -15.35 22.17 10.43
CA LEU A 112 -15.92 20.97 9.83
C LEU A 112 -16.94 21.30 8.76
N LYS A 113 -17.08 20.41 7.78
CA LYS A 113 -18.08 20.48 6.72
C LYS A 113 -19.48 20.25 7.30
N PRO A 114 -20.46 21.16 7.03
CA PRO A 114 -21.84 20.97 7.47
C PRO A 114 -22.55 19.89 6.64
N ASP A 115 -23.68 19.42 7.14
CA ASP A 115 -24.63 18.54 6.46
C ASP A 115 -24.05 17.19 5.97
N VAL A 116 -22.96 16.73 6.58
CA VAL A 116 -22.40 15.39 6.35
C VAL A 116 -23.09 14.39 7.27
N THR A 117 -23.42 13.21 6.73
CA THR A 117 -23.99 12.08 7.48
C THR A 117 -23.09 10.85 7.38
N PHE A 118 -23.08 10.07 8.44
CA PHE A 118 -22.51 8.72 8.44
C PHE A 118 -23.46 7.74 7.73
N HIS A 119 -22.96 6.57 7.38
CA HIS A 119 -23.73 5.51 6.73
C HIS A 119 -24.89 4.97 7.60
N ASP A 120 -24.82 5.15 8.91
CA ASP A 120 -25.94 4.87 9.81
C ASP A 120 -27.02 5.99 9.87
N GLY A 121 -26.86 7.03 9.05
CA GLY A 121 -27.75 8.18 8.96
C GLY A 121 -27.57 9.22 10.06
N THR A 122 -26.62 9.05 10.98
CA THR A 122 -26.34 10.04 12.03
C THR A 122 -25.46 11.18 11.51
N PRO A 123 -25.59 12.42 12.05
CA PRO A 123 -24.83 13.56 11.56
C PRO A 123 -23.35 13.48 11.99
N PHE A 124 -22.45 13.88 11.10
CA PHE A 124 -21.05 14.11 11.43
C PHE A 124 -20.89 15.46 12.13
N THR A 125 -20.31 15.45 13.32
CA THR A 125 -20.05 16.66 14.12
C THR A 125 -18.67 16.57 14.79
N SER A 126 -18.27 17.66 15.47
CA SER A 126 -17.02 17.70 16.23
C SER A 126 -16.93 16.61 17.32
N ALA A 127 -18.05 16.13 17.83
CA ALA A 127 -18.08 14.98 18.76
C ALA A 127 -17.54 13.70 18.11
N ALA A 128 -17.76 13.52 16.81
CA ALA A 128 -17.21 12.38 16.07
C ALA A 128 -15.69 12.46 15.93
N VAL A 129 -15.13 13.66 15.76
CA VAL A 129 -13.66 13.84 15.74
C VAL A 129 -13.05 13.36 17.07
N LYS A 130 -13.64 13.79 18.19
CA LYS A 130 -13.20 13.38 19.52
C LYS A 130 -13.28 11.89 19.72
N SER A 131 -14.41 11.27 19.39
CA SER A 131 -14.62 9.83 19.60
C SER A 131 -13.74 8.98 18.68
N SER A 132 -13.54 9.40 17.43
CA SER A 132 -12.72 8.65 16.47
C SER A 132 -11.23 8.66 16.85
N LEU A 133 -10.69 9.82 17.26
CA LEU A 133 -9.31 9.90 17.75
C LEU A 133 -9.12 9.07 19.03
N GLN A 134 -10.10 9.08 19.94
CA GLN A 134 -10.07 8.24 21.14
C GLN A 134 -10.16 6.74 20.80
N ARG A 135 -11.08 6.35 19.89
CA ARG A 135 -11.22 4.96 19.45
C ARG A 135 -9.92 4.44 18.84
N ARG A 136 -9.24 5.24 18.02
CA ARG A 136 -7.93 4.89 17.45
C ARG A 136 -6.91 4.48 18.53
N VAL A 137 -6.84 5.25 19.61
CA VAL A 137 -5.96 4.96 20.75
C VAL A 137 -6.42 3.72 21.53
N ASP A 138 -7.74 3.58 21.75
CA ASP A 138 -8.30 2.48 22.54
C ASP A 138 -8.21 1.12 21.82
N VAL A 139 -8.29 1.11 20.49
CA VAL A 139 -8.12 -0.08 19.65
C VAL A 139 -6.65 -0.50 19.57
N ASP A 140 -5.72 0.46 19.61
CA ASP A 140 -4.27 0.25 19.63
C ASP A 140 -3.76 -0.63 18.47
N GLY A 141 -4.28 -0.39 17.25
CA GLY A 141 -3.81 -1.05 16.03
C GLY A 141 -2.48 -0.47 15.53
N GLY A 142 -1.95 -1.01 14.42
CA GLY A 142 -0.61 -0.68 13.90
C GLY A 142 -0.34 0.81 13.69
N ALA A 143 -1.35 1.60 13.32
CA ALA A 143 -1.25 3.05 13.09
C ALA A 143 -1.77 3.90 14.26
N ALA A 144 -1.95 3.32 15.46
CA ALA A 144 -2.45 4.05 16.63
C ALA A 144 -1.52 5.21 17.06
N TYR A 145 -0.23 5.11 16.77
CA TYR A 145 0.76 6.16 17.06
C TYR A 145 0.38 7.52 16.47
N MET A 146 -0.38 7.56 15.37
CA MET A 146 -0.82 8.80 14.71
C MET A 146 -1.82 9.61 15.55
N ALA A 147 -2.47 8.99 16.54
CA ALA A 147 -3.35 9.66 17.50
C ALA A 147 -2.82 9.66 18.94
N ALA A 148 -1.77 8.87 19.24
CA ALA A 148 -1.26 8.68 20.59
C ALA A 148 -0.77 10.00 21.26
N GLY A 149 -0.36 10.98 20.46
CA GLY A 149 0.06 12.30 20.92
C GLY A 149 -1.08 13.26 21.26
N VAL A 150 -2.36 12.92 21.02
CA VAL A 150 -3.52 13.77 21.30
C VAL A 150 -3.78 13.82 22.80
N ALA A 151 -3.64 14.99 23.40
CA ALA A 151 -3.90 15.22 24.81
C ALA A 151 -5.37 15.51 25.10
N SER A 152 -6.05 16.28 24.23
CA SER A 152 -7.48 16.56 24.32
C SER A 152 -8.08 16.95 22.99
N VAL A 153 -9.39 16.76 22.86
CA VAL A 153 -10.22 17.32 21.78
C VAL A 153 -11.37 18.09 22.40
N ASP A 154 -11.37 19.40 22.18
CA ASP A 154 -12.47 20.28 22.60
C ASP A 154 -13.44 20.50 21.44
N THR A 155 -14.74 20.48 21.75
CA THR A 155 -15.82 20.59 20.76
C THR A 155 -16.74 21.75 21.18
N PRO A 156 -16.31 23.02 20.95
CA PRO A 156 -17.07 24.19 21.40
C PRO A 156 -18.45 24.33 20.75
N ASP A 157 -18.60 23.80 19.56
CA ASP A 157 -19.83 23.66 18.80
C ASP A 157 -19.77 22.47 17.85
N ASP A 158 -20.84 22.18 17.12
CA ASP A 158 -20.97 20.99 16.26
C ASP A 158 -20.01 21.00 15.07
N LEU A 159 -19.51 22.15 14.64
CA LEU A 159 -18.67 22.30 13.45
C LEU A 159 -17.22 22.75 13.76
N THR A 160 -16.86 22.84 15.05
CA THR A 160 -15.51 23.23 15.45
C THR A 160 -14.89 22.14 16.33
N ALA A 161 -13.75 21.59 15.90
CA ALA A 161 -12.95 20.66 16.69
C ALA A 161 -11.56 21.25 16.96
N VAL A 162 -11.18 21.35 18.23
CA VAL A 162 -9.85 21.84 18.65
C VAL A 162 -9.07 20.68 19.24
N VAL A 163 -8.06 20.21 18.50
CA VAL A 163 -7.17 19.12 18.91
C VAL A 163 -5.92 19.71 19.55
N THR A 164 -5.64 19.35 20.80
CA THR A 164 -4.43 19.74 21.51
C THR A 164 -3.52 18.51 21.66
N LEU A 165 -2.26 18.68 21.28
CA LEU A 165 -1.24 17.64 21.40
C LEU A 165 -0.47 17.79 22.72
N SER A 166 0.06 16.68 23.24
CA SER A 166 0.91 16.65 24.43
C SER A 166 2.29 17.24 24.22
N GLU A 167 2.78 17.20 22.98
CA GLU A 167 4.04 17.76 22.52
C GLU A 167 3.90 18.37 21.12
N PRO A 168 4.77 19.32 20.72
CA PRO A 168 4.79 19.84 19.36
C PRO A 168 4.96 18.74 18.32
N ASN A 169 4.15 18.76 17.26
CA ASN A 169 4.24 17.79 16.15
C ASN A 169 3.78 18.41 14.84
N SER A 170 4.73 18.86 14.02
CA SER A 170 4.46 19.44 12.69
C SER A 170 3.93 18.41 11.67
N ALA A 171 4.13 17.11 11.92
CA ALA A 171 3.63 16.04 11.07
C ALA A 171 2.15 15.65 11.35
N PHE A 172 1.47 16.30 12.31
CA PHE A 172 0.12 15.87 12.71
C PHE A 172 -0.92 15.97 11.59
N LEU A 173 -0.84 16.99 10.72
CA LEU A 173 -1.72 17.06 9.54
C LEU A 173 -1.45 15.91 8.57
N ASP A 174 -0.20 15.52 8.39
CA ASP A 174 0.16 14.36 7.57
C ASP A 174 -0.35 13.05 8.18
N TYR A 175 -0.35 12.94 9.53
CA TYR A 175 -1.00 11.81 10.21
C TYR A 175 -2.48 11.72 9.88
N LEU A 176 -3.19 12.85 9.87
CA LEU A 176 -4.61 12.89 9.54
C LEU A 176 -4.89 12.68 8.05
N ALA A 177 -3.97 13.08 7.17
CA ALA A 177 -4.06 12.88 5.72
C ALA A 177 -3.64 11.49 5.26
N SER A 178 -2.88 10.77 6.09
CA SER A 178 -2.37 9.43 5.79
C SER A 178 -3.50 8.46 5.39
N PRO A 179 -3.28 7.57 4.43
CA PRO A 179 -4.21 6.49 4.13
C PRO A 179 -4.49 5.61 5.35
N PHE A 180 -3.50 5.43 6.22
CA PHE A 180 -3.59 4.71 7.50
C PHE A 180 -4.00 5.60 8.67
N GLY A 181 -4.14 6.89 8.45
CA GLY A 181 -4.47 7.87 9.49
C GLY A 181 -5.87 7.73 10.06
N PRO A 182 -6.17 8.45 11.15
CA PRO A 182 -7.49 8.44 11.77
C PRO A 182 -8.60 8.78 10.77
N LYS A 183 -9.55 7.87 10.61
CA LYS A 183 -10.79 8.11 9.86
C LYS A 183 -11.93 8.39 10.84
N MET A 184 -12.93 9.14 10.37
CA MET A 184 -14.10 9.45 11.18
C MET A 184 -15.08 8.28 11.16
N VAL A 185 -15.47 7.82 12.34
CA VAL A 185 -16.37 6.69 12.57
C VAL A 185 -17.58 7.18 13.37
N SER A 186 -18.80 6.74 13.03
CA SER A 186 -20.00 7.12 13.74
C SER A 186 -19.93 6.80 15.25
N PRO A 187 -20.00 7.78 16.14
CA PRO A 187 -20.05 7.54 17.59
C PRO A 187 -21.24 6.68 18.01
N THR A 188 -22.39 6.93 17.40
CA THR A 188 -23.64 6.21 17.68
C THR A 188 -23.51 4.76 17.24
N GLY A 189 -23.04 4.52 16.00
CA GLY A 189 -22.86 3.18 15.50
C GLY A 189 -21.81 2.38 16.29
N VAL A 190 -20.73 3.02 16.75
CA VAL A 190 -19.75 2.38 17.65
C VAL A 190 -20.39 2.05 19.00
N GLU A 191 -21.15 2.95 19.62
CA GLU A 191 -21.79 2.71 20.92
C GLU A 191 -22.80 1.56 20.85
N GLU A 192 -23.63 1.51 19.80
CA GLU A 192 -24.63 0.45 19.59
C GLU A 192 -24.00 -0.92 19.35
N ASN A 193 -22.80 -0.97 18.75
CA ASN A 193 -22.11 -2.20 18.38
C ASN A 193 -20.82 -2.43 19.18
N ALA A 194 -20.58 -1.67 20.26
CA ALA A 194 -19.33 -1.65 21.01
C ALA A 194 -18.84 -3.02 21.49
N GLY A 195 -19.77 -3.87 21.93
CA GLY A 195 -19.42 -5.18 22.49
C GLY A 195 -18.41 -5.05 23.64
N SER A 196 -17.34 -5.83 23.54
CA SER A 196 -16.18 -5.72 24.44
C SER A 196 -14.91 -5.26 23.72
N ASP A 197 -15.02 -4.85 22.46
CA ASP A 197 -13.91 -4.66 21.53
C ASP A 197 -14.02 -3.36 20.69
N ASN A 198 -14.75 -2.35 21.18
CA ASN A 198 -14.94 -1.08 20.48
C ASN A 198 -15.48 -1.26 19.03
N ALA A 199 -16.46 -2.15 18.85
CA ALA A 199 -17.09 -2.51 17.58
C ALA A 199 -16.19 -3.20 16.54
N GLN A 200 -14.99 -3.69 16.91
CA GLN A 200 -14.09 -4.38 15.97
C GLN A 200 -14.74 -5.62 15.34
N THR A 201 -15.50 -6.41 16.10
CA THR A 201 -16.23 -7.56 15.56
C THR A 201 -17.28 -7.16 14.52
N TYR A 202 -18.02 -6.07 14.78
CA TYR A 202 -19.02 -5.54 13.84
C TYR A 202 -18.40 -5.06 12.54
N LEU A 203 -17.29 -4.33 12.63
CA LEU A 203 -16.58 -3.73 11.50
C LEU A 203 -15.79 -4.76 10.64
N GLN A 204 -15.80 -6.04 10.98
CA GLN A 204 -15.28 -7.08 10.08
C GLN A 204 -16.10 -7.21 8.79
N THR A 205 -17.39 -6.88 8.84
CA THR A 205 -18.35 -7.08 7.74
C THR A 205 -19.27 -5.89 7.48
N HIS A 206 -19.14 -4.81 8.24
CA HIS A 206 -19.90 -3.57 8.14
C HIS A 206 -18.94 -2.39 8.20
N ASP A 207 -19.42 -1.22 7.87
CA ASP A 207 -18.71 0.03 8.10
C ASP A 207 -19.61 1.03 8.85
N LEU A 208 -19.01 2.11 9.32
CA LEU A 208 -19.66 3.22 10.03
C LEU A 208 -19.03 4.55 9.57
N GLY A 209 -18.68 4.65 8.30
CA GLY A 209 -17.98 5.79 7.72
C GLY A 209 -18.91 6.86 7.15
N THR A 210 -18.30 7.78 6.39
CA THR A 210 -18.94 8.90 5.68
C THR A 210 -18.63 8.87 4.19
N GLY A 211 -17.94 7.84 3.72
CA GLY A 211 -17.38 7.74 2.37
C GLY A 211 -18.45 7.65 1.28
N PRO A 212 -18.01 7.70 -0.01
CA PRO A 212 -18.93 7.62 -1.14
C PRO A 212 -19.62 6.27 -1.29
N TYR A 213 -19.11 5.23 -0.65
CA TYR A 213 -19.66 3.88 -0.69
C TYR A 213 -19.75 3.26 0.71
N GLU A 214 -20.73 2.36 0.88
CA GLU A 214 -20.93 1.50 2.05
C GLU A 214 -20.40 0.08 1.77
N LEU A 215 -19.80 -0.58 2.75
CA LEU A 215 -19.44 -2.00 2.68
C LEU A 215 -20.70 -2.86 2.81
N SER A 216 -21.27 -3.25 1.67
CA SER A 216 -22.56 -3.95 1.62
C SER A 216 -22.46 -5.47 1.71
N ALA A 217 -21.33 -6.08 1.33
CA ALA A 217 -21.10 -7.52 1.49
C ALA A 217 -19.61 -7.87 1.61
N VAL A 218 -19.34 -8.87 2.44
CA VAL A 218 -18.02 -9.49 2.61
C VAL A 218 -18.18 -11.00 2.37
N GLU A 219 -17.53 -11.51 1.33
CA GLU A 219 -17.41 -12.93 1.01
C GLU A 219 -15.94 -13.34 1.20
N PRO A 220 -15.53 -13.82 2.38
CA PRO A 220 -14.12 -14.05 2.71
C PRO A 220 -13.41 -14.95 1.69
N GLY A 221 -12.24 -14.50 1.21
CA GLY A 221 -11.45 -15.20 0.20
C GLY A 221 -12.05 -15.19 -1.21
N ALA A 222 -13.17 -14.50 -1.44
CA ALA A 222 -13.84 -14.44 -2.74
C ALA A 222 -14.02 -13.00 -3.24
N LYS A 223 -14.72 -12.14 -2.47
CA LYS A 223 -15.10 -10.81 -2.95
C LYS A 223 -15.54 -9.89 -1.82
N TYR A 224 -15.28 -8.59 -1.98
CA TYR A 224 -15.93 -7.50 -1.25
C TYR A 224 -16.86 -6.75 -2.19
N THR A 225 -17.98 -6.24 -1.68
CA THR A 225 -18.92 -5.44 -2.45
C THR A 225 -19.20 -4.14 -1.72
N LEU A 226 -19.05 -3.04 -2.44
CA LEU A 226 -19.38 -1.70 -1.98
C LEU A 226 -20.60 -1.22 -2.75
N THR A 227 -21.54 -0.54 -2.07
CA THR A 227 -22.72 0.09 -2.69
C THR A 227 -22.64 1.58 -2.48
N GLN A 228 -22.95 2.37 -3.49
CA GLN A 228 -22.91 3.83 -3.42
C GLN A 228 -23.82 4.34 -2.32
N TYR A 229 -23.32 5.23 -1.46
CA TYR A 229 -24.08 5.88 -0.41
C TYR A 229 -24.98 6.98 -0.99
N ASP A 230 -26.31 6.82 -0.83
CA ASP A 230 -27.27 7.73 -1.45
C ASP A 230 -27.21 9.16 -0.90
N ASP A 231 -26.84 9.35 0.36
CA ASP A 231 -26.74 10.64 1.02
C ASP A 231 -25.30 11.20 1.07
N TYR A 232 -24.39 10.64 0.22
CA TYR A 232 -23.03 11.14 0.15
C TYR A 232 -22.96 12.63 -0.22
N TRP A 233 -22.22 13.38 0.58
CA TRP A 233 -22.11 14.84 0.48
C TRP A 233 -21.28 15.33 -0.72
N GLY A 234 -20.43 14.48 -1.30
CA GLY A 234 -19.50 14.81 -2.39
C GLY A 234 -20.01 14.40 -3.77
N THR A 235 -19.06 14.36 -4.72
CA THR A 235 -19.34 13.88 -6.08
C THR A 235 -19.64 12.40 -6.08
N LYS A 236 -20.63 11.98 -6.86
CA LYS A 236 -20.98 10.58 -7.06
C LYS A 236 -20.56 10.08 -8.43
N SER A 237 -19.95 8.93 -8.46
CA SER A 237 -19.62 8.20 -9.68
C SER A 237 -20.88 7.64 -10.36
N PRO A 238 -20.89 7.37 -11.66
CA PRO A 238 -21.95 6.61 -12.32
C PRO A 238 -22.02 5.14 -11.89
N PHE A 239 -21.03 4.66 -11.15
CA PHE A 239 -21.00 3.28 -10.66
C PHE A 239 -21.70 3.18 -9.32
N THR A 240 -22.87 2.53 -9.30
CA THR A 240 -23.66 2.36 -8.07
C THR A 240 -23.17 1.19 -7.22
N THR A 241 -22.37 0.32 -7.78
CA THR A 241 -21.77 -0.85 -7.09
C THR A 241 -20.33 -0.98 -7.51
N VAL A 242 -19.46 -1.27 -6.53
CA VAL A 242 -18.06 -1.65 -6.79
C VAL A 242 -17.86 -3.07 -6.27
N GLU A 243 -17.43 -3.96 -7.15
CA GLU A 243 -17.03 -5.32 -6.80
C GLU A 243 -15.51 -5.43 -6.78
N LEU A 244 -14.99 -6.04 -5.72
CA LEU A 244 -13.56 -6.26 -5.47
C LEU A 244 -13.29 -7.78 -5.39
N PRO A 245 -13.33 -8.52 -6.52
CA PRO A 245 -13.05 -9.95 -6.55
C PRO A 245 -11.57 -10.23 -6.26
N ILE A 246 -11.33 -11.32 -5.51
CA ILE A 246 -10.00 -11.75 -5.09
C ILE A 246 -9.43 -12.77 -6.07
N TYR A 247 -8.24 -12.50 -6.58
CA TYR A 247 -7.45 -13.40 -7.42
C TYR A 247 -6.21 -13.87 -6.68
N ASN A 248 -5.92 -15.18 -6.72
CA ASN A 248 -4.78 -15.75 -5.99
C ASN A 248 -3.47 -15.73 -6.81
N ASP A 249 -3.54 -15.37 -8.08
CA ASP A 249 -2.37 -15.25 -8.95
C ASP A 249 -2.59 -14.20 -10.05
N VAL A 250 -1.48 -13.60 -10.49
CA VAL A 250 -1.46 -12.55 -11.50
C VAL A 250 -2.03 -13.03 -12.84
N SER A 251 -1.82 -14.29 -13.22
CA SER A 251 -2.28 -14.79 -14.53
C SER A 251 -3.80 -14.90 -14.59
N ALA A 252 -4.42 -15.33 -13.48
CA ALA A 252 -5.88 -15.37 -13.37
C ALA A 252 -6.48 -13.95 -13.41
N LEU A 253 -5.88 -13.00 -12.69
CA LEU A 253 -6.28 -11.59 -12.70
C LEU A 253 -6.16 -10.99 -14.12
N GLN A 254 -5.02 -11.18 -14.79
CA GLN A 254 -4.82 -10.73 -16.16
C GLN A 254 -5.81 -11.34 -17.14
N LEU A 255 -6.11 -12.63 -17.01
CA LEU A 255 -7.07 -13.31 -17.88
C LEU A 255 -8.49 -12.76 -17.71
N ALA A 256 -8.90 -12.43 -16.47
CA ALA A 256 -10.19 -11.81 -16.19
C ALA A 256 -10.24 -10.38 -16.77
N PHE A 257 -9.18 -9.61 -16.61
CA PHE A 257 -9.05 -8.28 -17.20
C PHE A 257 -9.11 -8.30 -18.73
N ASP A 258 -8.37 -9.21 -19.38
CA ASP A 258 -8.37 -9.35 -20.85
C ASP A 258 -9.73 -9.73 -21.43
N LYS A 259 -10.57 -10.42 -20.64
CA LYS A 259 -11.95 -10.76 -21.02
C LYS A 259 -12.95 -9.62 -20.78
N GLY A 260 -12.56 -8.58 -20.05
CA GLY A 260 -13.44 -7.50 -19.62
C GLY A 260 -14.26 -7.83 -18.36
N ASP A 261 -13.93 -8.92 -17.65
CA ASP A 261 -14.57 -9.29 -16.38
C ASP A 261 -14.07 -8.41 -15.21
N VAL A 262 -12.94 -7.71 -15.40
CA VAL A 262 -12.33 -6.74 -14.47
C VAL A 262 -12.15 -5.42 -15.21
N SER A 263 -12.55 -4.32 -14.57
CA SER A 263 -12.52 -2.95 -15.12
C SER A 263 -11.13 -2.32 -15.02
N ALA A 264 -10.42 -2.56 -13.92
CA ALA A 264 -9.07 -2.08 -13.71
C ALA A 264 -8.26 -3.01 -12.78
N ILE A 265 -6.93 -2.95 -12.95
CA ILE A 265 -5.94 -3.57 -12.08
C ILE A 265 -5.04 -2.44 -11.55
N VAL A 266 -5.03 -2.24 -10.24
CA VAL A 266 -4.26 -1.20 -9.55
C VAL A 266 -2.99 -1.82 -8.97
N ALA A 267 -1.82 -1.32 -9.35
CA ALA A 267 -0.48 -1.63 -8.81
C ALA A 267 -0.09 -3.13 -8.72
N ALA A 268 -0.95 -4.07 -9.15
CA ALA A 268 -0.76 -5.51 -8.93
C ALA A 268 0.03 -6.23 -10.03
N LEU A 269 0.32 -5.58 -11.17
CA LEU A 269 1.00 -6.21 -12.30
C LEU A 269 2.54 -6.11 -12.16
N PRO A 270 3.29 -7.17 -12.47
CA PRO A 270 4.75 -7.11 -12.53
C PRO A 270 5.22 -6.32 -13.76
N SER A 271 6.43 -5.75 -13.70
CA SER A 271 7.04 -5.01 -14.83
C SER A 271 7.14 -5.83 -16.12
N SER A 272 7.24 -7.15 -16.02
CA SER A 272 7.24 -8.05 -17.20
C SER A 272 5.93 -8.05 -18.00
N SER A 273 4.86 -7.43 -17.49
CA SER A 273 3.59 -7.27 -18.20
C SER A 273 3.50 -5.96 -19.01
N LEU A 274 4.48 -5.06 -18.90
CA LEU A 274 4.49 -3.76 -19.57
C LEU A 274 4.26 -3.89 -21.08
N ASP A 275 5.01 -4.74 -21.78
CA ASP A 275 4.92 -4.93 -23.22
C ASP A 275 3.50 -5.32 -23.71
N LYS A 276 2.69 -5.86 -22.83
CA LYS A 276 1.33 -6.30 -23.16
C LYS A 276 0.33 -5.15 -23.15
N TYR A 277 0.45 -4.24 -22.20
CA TYR A 277 -0.56 -3.24 -21.90
C TYR A 277 -0.12 -1.81 -22.22
N ASP A 278 1.14 -1.47 -21.93
CA ASP A 278 1.65 -0.13 -22.15
C ASP A 278 1.73 0.19 -23.64
N GLY A 279 1.17 1.35 -24.02
CA GLY A 279 1.03 1.74 -25.44
C GLY A 279 0.01 0.91 -26.25
N ASN A 280 -0.72 -0.03 -25.64
CA ASN A 280 -1.76 -0.82 -26.31
C ASN A 280 -3.06 -0.03 -26.37
N ALA A 281 -3.51 0.33 -27.60
CA ALA A 281 -4.72 1.14 -27.81
C ALA A 281 -6.03 0.52 -27.27
N ALA A 282 -6.04 -0.77 -26.92
CA ALA A 282 -7.21 -1.45 -26.39
C ALA A 282 -7.46 -1.13 -24.91
N PHE A 283 -6.46 -0.61 -24.20
CA PHE A 283 -6.50 -0.34 -22.76
C PHE A 283 -6.03 1.07 -22.45
N ASN A 284 -6.31 1.57 -21.24
CA ASN A 284 -5.58 2.68 -20.66
C ASN A 284 -4.42 2.10 -19.83
N SER A 285 -3.32 2.84 -19.76
CA SER A 285 -2.11 2.47 -19.03
C SER A 285 -1.56 3.74 -18.39
N ASP A 286 -1.73 3.88 -17.08
CA ASP A 286 -1.42 5.07 -16.34
C ASP A 286 -0.28 4.79 -15.35
N MET A 287 0.79 5.60 -15.43
CA MET A 287 1.94 5.56 -14.51
C MET A 287 1.82 6.72 -13.53
N LEU A 288 1.33 6.44 -12.34
CA LEU A 288 0.94 7.44 -11.34
C LEU A 288 2.03 7.61 -10.27
N PRO A 289 2.33 8.84 -9.84
CA PRO A 289 3.37 9.10 -8.83
C PRO A 289 2.96 8.52 -7.48
N THR A 290 3.95 8.01 -6.72
CA THR A 290 3.74 7.49 -5.37
C THR A 290 4.88 7.92 -4.44
N LEU A 291 4.72 7.70 -3.14
CA LEU A 291 5.79 7.77 -2.16
C LEU A 291 6.54 6.43 -2.02
N GLN A 292 6.25 5.45 -2.87
CA GLN A 292 6.90 4.14 -2.84
C GLN A 292 8.29 4.17 -3.46
N SER A 293 9.17 3.36 -2.90
CA SER A 293 10.56 3.23 -3.33
C SER A 293 11.01 1.78 -3.32
N ALA A 294 11.99 1.44 -4.16
CA ALA A 294 12.78 0.25 -3.92
C ALA A 294 13.98 0.61 -3.05
N LEU A 295 14.25 -0.20 -2.04
CA LEU A 295 15.21 0.11 -0.98
C LEU A 295 16.24 -1.01 -0.84
N VAL A 296 17.47 -0.63 -0.45
CA VAL A 296 18.49 -1.55 0.06
C VAL A 296 18.76 -1.24 1.52
N THR A 297 18.65 -2.23 2.38
CA THR A 297 19.06 -2.14 3.78
C THR A 297 20.22 -3.10 4.03
N VAL A 298 21.23 -2.65 4.77
CA VAL A 298 22.45 -3.40 5.08
C VAL A 298 22.48 -3.72 6.56
N ASN A 299 22.78 -4.97 6.90
CA ASN A 299 22.72 -5.48 8.26
C ASN A 299 24.02 -5.27 9.04
N PRO A 300 24.14 -4.26 9.92
CA PRO A 300 25.36 -3.98 10.67
C PRO A 300 25.67 -5.04 11.74
N SER A 301 24.71 -5.91 12.10
CA SER A 301 24.92 -7.01 13.06
C SER A 301 25.73 -8.17 12.46
N LYS A 302 25.89 -8.21 11.14
CA LYS A 302 26.67 -9.23 10.46
C LYS A 302 28.17 -8.90 10.50
N PRO A 303 29.04 -9.88 10.74
CA PRO A 303 30.49 -9.64 10.79
C PRO A 303 31.06 -8.97 9.54
N PHE A 304 30.48 -9.26 8.37
CA PHE A 304 30.90 -8.67 7.10
C PHE A 304 30.65 -7.17 7.06
N PHE A 305 29.56 -6.70 7.66
CA PHE A 305 29.09 -5.33 7.62
C PHE A 305 29.15 -4.60 8.99
N ALA A 306 29.93 -5.11 9.92
CA ALA A 306 30.16 -4.45 11.19
C ALA A 306 30.77 -3.03 11.00
N GLU A 307 31.73 -2.94 10.07
CA GLU A 307 32.40 -1.67 9.76
C GLU A 307 31.63 -0.88 8.70
N LYS A 308 31.53 0.43 8.90
CA LYS A 308 30.82 1.35 8.00
C LYS A 308 31.39 1.33 6.58
N GLU A 309 32.70 1.27 6.47
CA GLU A 309 33.42 1.22 5.18
C GLU A 309 33.01 0.04 4.31
N ALA A 310 32.75 -1.12 4.93
CA ALA A 310 32.25 -2.31 4.24
C ALA A 310 30.83 -2.10 3.70
N ARG A 311 29.95 -1.48 4.50
CA ARG A 311 28.58 -1.17 4.10
C ARG A 311 28.57 -0.19 2.92
N LEU A 312 29.33 0.90 3.04
CA LEU A 312 29.44 1.89 1.95
C LEU A 312 30.03 1.27 0.68
N ALA A 313 31.08 0.44 0.79
CA ALA A 313 31.66 -0.27 -0.35
C ALA A 313 30.63 -1.16 -1.07
N PHE A 314 29.78 -1.85 -0.30
CA PHE A 314 28.69 -2.64 -0.85
C PHE A 314 27.67 -1.77 -1.60
N LEU A 315 27.19 -0.69 -1.01
CA LEU A 315 26.21 0.20 -1.65
C LEU A 315 26.80 0.86 -2.91
N GLN A 316 28.08 1.27 -2.89
CA GLN A 316 28.79 1.81 -4.05
C GLN A 316 29.00 0.79 -5.16
N SER A 317 28.92 -0.51 -4.88
CA SER A 317 29.01 -1.56 -5.91
C SER A 317 27.73 -1.75 -6.72
N ILE A 318 26.62 -1.14 -6.31
CA ILE A 318 25.32 -1.23 -6.96
C ILE A 318 25.22 -0.15 -8.05
N ASP A 319 25.19 -0.59 -9.31
CA ASP A 319 24.86 0.28 -10.46
C ASP A 319 23.36 0.55 -10.45
N GLN A 320 22.98 1.59 -9.68
CA GLN A 320 21.59 1.95 -9.42
C GLN A 320 20.82 2.23 -10.71
N GLU A 321 21.36 3.07 -11.59
CA GLU A 321 20.69 3.45 -12.84
C GLU A 321 20.40 2.21 -13.69
N LYS A 322 21.40 1.36 -13.88
CA LYS A 322 21.25 0.15 -14.67
C LYS A 322 20.31 -0.87 -14.01
N LEU A 323 20.37 -1.00 -12.68
CA LEU A 323 19.53 -1.94 -11.94
C LEU A 323 18.05 -1.54 -12.05
N VAL A 324 17.75 -0.26 -11.88
CA VAL A 324 16.38 0.29 -11.97
C VAL A 324 15.85 0.16 -13.39
N ASP A 325 16.63 0.56 -14.39
CA ASP A 325 16.24 0.44 -15.82
C ASP A 325 15.94 -1.01 -16.22
N GLN A 326 16.81 -1.95 -15.82
CA GLN A 326 16.67 -3.35 -16.22
C GLN A 326 15.49 -4.08 -15.54
N VAL A 327 15.15 -3.72 -14.29
CA VAL A 327 14.14 -4.45 -13.52
C VAL A 327 12.81 -3.75 -13.49
N LEU A 328 12.79 -2.44 -13.32
CA LEU A 328 11.56 -1.65 -13.13
C LEU A 328 11.14 -0.90 -14.40
N GLY A 329 12.11 -0.51 -15.24
CA GLY A 329 11.86 0.19 -16.50
C GLY A 329 11.05 1.48 -16.30
N ALA A 330 10.02 1.71 -17.13
CA ALA A 330 9.19 2.92 -17.11
C ALA A 330 8.43 3.14 -15.79
N ARG A 331 8.32 2.12 -14.94
CA ARG A 331 7.63 2.21 -13.64
C ARG A 331 8.42 2.93 -12.55
N SER A 332 9.67 3.27 -12.81
CA SER A 332 10.51 3.87 -11.77
C SER A 332 11.59 4.75 -12.39
N GLU A 333 12.13 5.63 -11.58
CA GLU A 333 13.33 6.39 -11.88
C GLU A 333 14.35 6.22 -10.75
N PRO A 334 15.67 6.27 -11.03
CA PRO A 334 16.69 6.19 -10.00
C PRO A 334 16.53 7.29 -8.95
N ALA A 335 16.55 6.92 -7.66
CA ALA A 335 16.42 7.90 -6.59
C ALA A 335 17.72 8.69 -6.40
N THR A 336 17.57 9.99 -6.22
CA THR A 336 18.69 10.91 -5.94
C THR A 336 18.72 11.36 -4.48
N THR A 337 17.63 11.15 -3.76
CA THR A 337 17.44 11.55 -2.36
C THR A 337 17.12 10.34 -1.48
N LEU A 338 17.32 10.47 -0.19
CA LEU A 338 17.07 9.39 0.75
C LEU A 338 15.59 9.23 1.08
N TYR A 339 14.85 10.33 1.13
CA TYR A 339 13.39 10.34 1.23
C TYR A 339 12.73 10.06 -0.13
N ALA A 340 11.42 9.86 -0.13
CA ALA A 340 10.64 9.84 -1.36
C ALA A 340 10.70 11.20 -2.06
N LYS A 341 10.49 11.18 -3.38
CA LYS A 341 10.57 12.39 -4.21
C LYS A 341 9.59 13.46 -3.73
N GLY A 342 10.09 14.67 -3.55
CA GLY A 342 9.28 15.83 -3.18
C GLY A 342 8.96 15.99 -1.69
N MET A 343 9.46 15.11 -0.82
CA MET A 343 9.31 15.28 0.63
C MET A 343 10.17 16.42 1.17
N ILE A 344 11.34 16.68 0.59
CA ILE A 344 12.18 17.87 0.89
C ILE A 344 12.12 18.78 -0.33
N SER A 345 11.65 20.01 -0.12
CA SER A 345 11.27 20.92 -1.20
C SER A 345 12.43 21.33 -2.11
N ASP A 346 13.65 21.46 -1.56
CA ASP A 346 14.86 21.88 -2.29
C ASP A 346 15.76 20.70 -2.71
N GLY A 347 15.36 19.43 -2.39
CA GLY A 347 16.13 18.22 -2.67
C GLY A 347 17.51 18.20 -2.01
N SER A 348 17.66 18.85 -0.86
CA SER A 348 18.93 18.89 -0.11
C SER A 348 19.24 17.60 0.64
N ASP A 349 18.31 16.65 0.71
CA ASP A 349 18.42 15.31 1.31
C ASP A 349 19.13 14.28 0.42
N LYS A 350 20.06 14.74 -0.43
CA LYS A 350 20.76 13.86 -1.38
C LYS A 350 21.47 12.71 -0.68
N GLN A 351 21.29 11.52 -1.26
CA GLN A 351 22.13 10.38 -0.89
C GLN A 351 23.48 10.49 -1.59
N ASN A 352 24.57 10.48 -0.80
CA ASN A 352 25.92 10.63 -1.30
C ASN A 352 26.57 9.26 -1.54
N ILE A 353 25.92 8.41 -2.33
CA ILE A 353 26.42 7.07 -2.70
C ILE A 353 26.67 7.08 -4.21
N GLU A 354 27.92 7.28 -4.59
CA GLU A 354 28.32 7.25 -6.00
C GLU A 354 28.73 5.83 -6.40
N TYR A 355 28.30 5.38 -7.58
CA TYR A 355 28.66 4.08 -8.11
C TYR A 355 30.17 3.98 -8.37
N ASP A 356 30.83 3.12 -7.62
CA ASP A 356 32.24 2.74 -7.81
C ASP A 356 32.45 1.28 -7.39
N PRO A 357 32.31 0.33 -8.31
CA PRO A 357 32.48 -1.09 -8.00
C PRO A 357 33.92 -1.46 -7.61
N THR A 358 34.91 -0.58 -7.85
CA THR A 358 36.32 -0.85 -7.50
C THR A 358 36.54 -0.83 -5.99
N VAL A 359 35.76 -0.03 -5.25
CA VAL A 359 35.83 0.03 -3.78
C VAL A 359 35.48 -1.32 -3.17
N MET A 360 34.38 -1.95 -3.63
CA MET A 360 34.00 -3.29 -3.16
C MET A 360 34.97 -4.37 -3.61
N ALA A 361 35.49 -4.27 -4.84
CA ALA A 361 36.49 -5.21 -5.35
C ALA A 361 37.83 -5.13 -4.56
N ASP A 362 38.23 -3.95 -4.12
CA ASP A 362 39.39 -3.75 -3.26
C ASP A 362 39.14 -4.25 -1.83
N TYR A 363 37.95 -3.97 -1.28
CA TYR A 363 37.54 -4.48 0.02
C TYR A 363 37.49 -6.01 0.04
N ALA A 364 36.98 -6.66 -1.01
CA ALA A 364 36.92 -8.10 -1.13
C ALA A 364 38.28 -8.76 -1.01
N LYS A 365 39.38 -8.11 -1.46
CA LYS A 365 40.75 -8.63 -1.34
C LYS A 365 41.26 -8.69 0.13
N THR A 366 40.61 -7.95 1.03
CA THR A 366 40.95 -7.97 2.45
C THR A 366 40.24 -9.08 3.23
N LEU A 367 39.26 -9.72 2.60
CA LEU A 367 38.44 -10.76 3.21
C LEU A 367 39.10 -12.14 3.08
N PRO A 368 38.78 -13.10 3.95
CA PRO A 368 39.15 -14.49 3.76
C PRO A 368 38.65 -15.04 2.41
N GLU A 369 39.45 -15.89 1.76
CA GLU A 369 39.04 -16.58 0.53
C GLU A 369 37.73 -17.37 0.78
N GLY A 370 36.76 -17.22 -0.11
CA GLY A 370 35.47 -17.90 0.01
C GLY A 370 34.50 -17.24 0.98
N SER A 371 34.70 -15.97 1.37
CA SER A 371 33.71 -15.21 2.16
C SER A 371 32.34 -15.24 1.50
N GLU A 372 31.31 -15.60 2.27
CA GLU A 372 29.94 -15.73 1.81
C GLU A 372 29.14 -14.45 2.15
N MET A 373 28.18 -14.10 1.30
CA MET A 373 27.23 -13.01 1.51
C MET A 373 25.84 -13.42 1.05
N VAL A 374 24.82 -13.10 1.83
CA VAL A 374 23.43 -13.34 1.48
C VAL A 374 22.73 -12.00 1.25
N VAL A 375 22.17 -11.81 0.04
CA VAL A 375 21.27 -10.71 -0.28
C VAL A 375 19.84 -11.25 -0.26
N GLY A 376 19.05 -10.81 0.73
CA GLY A 376 17.69 -11.26 0.95
C GLY A 376 16.67 -10.47 0.15
N TYR A 377 15.51 -11.07 -0.07
CA TYR A 377 14.30 -10.42 -0.59
C TYR A 377 13.04 -11.12 -0.06
N ALA A 378 11.89 -10.42 -0.07
CA ALA A 378 10.63 -11.00 0.37
C ALA A 378 10.08 -12.00 -0.67
N SER A 379 9.59 -13.16 -0.21
CA SER A 379 8.99 -14.20 -1.06
C SER A 379 7.79 -13.63 -1.83
N GLY A 380 7.75 -13.90 -3.13
CA GLY A 380 6.71 -13.41 -4.04
C GLY A 380 7.01 -12.05 -4.68
N ASN A 381 8.00 -11.30 -4.19
CA ASN A 381 8.42 -10.05 -4.81
C ASN A 381 9.42 -10.33 -5.96
N THR A 382 8.89 -10.48 -7.17
CA THR A 382 9.69 -10.83 -8.37
C THR A 382 10.68 -9.74 -8.78
N ASN A 383 10.36 -8.47 -8.54
CA ASN A 383 11.26 -7.36 -8.83
C ASN A 383 12.46 -7.38 -7.87
N ALA A 384 12.22 -7.53 -6.57
CA ALA A 384 13.29 -7.64 -5.58
C ALA A 384 14.16 -8.89 -5.80
N GLU A 385 13.57 -10.03 -6.20
CA GLU A 385 14.30 -11.23 -6.61
C GLU A 385 15.25 -10.96 -7.76
N GLN A 386 14.79 -10.30 -8.82
CA GLN A 386 15.63 -9.96 -9.98
C GLN A 386 16.76 -9.02 -9.60
N MET A 387 16.48 -7.98 -8.79
CA MET A 387 17.49 -7.07 -8.27
C MET A 387 18.54 -7.81 -7.44
N ALA A 388 18.13 -8.66 -6.50
CA ALA A 388 19.04 -9.44 -5.66
C ALA A 388 19.92 -10.36 -6.50
N ASN A 389 19.37 -11.01 -7.54
CA ASN A 389 20.15 -11.86 -8.45
C ASN A 389 21.19 -11.05 -9.25
N ILE A 390 20.88 -9.85 -9.72
CA ILE A 390 21.82 -8.98 -10.43
C ILE A 390 22.92 -8.50 -9.47
N VAL A 391 22.58 -8.04 -8.28
CA VAL A 391 23.54 -7.58 -7.28
C VAL A 391 24.50 -8.71 -6.88
N THR A 392 23.98 -9.89 -6.58
CA THR A 392 24.83 -11.04 -6.20
C THR A 392 25.72 -11.50 -7.35
N ALA A 393 25.23 -11.52 -8.60
CA ALA A 393 26.07 -11.84 -9.76
C ALA A 393 27.23 -10.84 -9.94
N ASN A 394 26.98 -9.53 -9.71
CA ASN A 394 28.03 -8.51 -9.75
C ASN A 394 29.07 -8.72 -8.62
N LEU A 395 28.63 -9.02 -7.40
CA LEU A 395 29.51 -9.31 -6.26
C LEU A 395 30.39 -10.54 -6.50
N GLN A 396 29.87 -11.58 -7.13
CA GLN A 396 30.65 -12.79 -7.47
C GLN A 396 31.84 -12.47 -8.38
N THR A 397 31.78 -11.41 -9.18
CA THR A 397 32.93 -10.98 -10.01
C THR A 397 34.09 -10.45 -9.17
N THR A 398 33.86 -10.06 -7.91
CA THR A 398 34.90 -9.63 -6.97
C THR A 398 35.53 -10.78 -6.17
N GLY A 399 35.02 -12.01 -6.34
CA GLY A 399 35.46 -13.19 -5.58
C GLY A 399 34.66 -13.50 -4.32
N ILE A 400 33.64 -12.69 -4.00
CA ILE A 400 32.71 -12.97 -2.89
C ILE A 400 31.72 -14.04 -3.34
N GLN A 401 31.45 -15.04 -2.48
CA GLN A 401 30.39 -16.03 -2.73
C GLN A 401 29.02 -15.47 -2.35
N ALA A 402 28.48 -14.56 -3.19
CA ALA A 402 27.19 -13.94 -2.94
C ALA A 402 26.04 -14.81 -3.45
N THR A 403 24.96 -14.91 -2.66
CA THR A 403 23.72 -15.63 -3.00
C THR A 403 22.50 -14.79 -2.75
N ALA A 404 21.50 -14.88 -3.64
CA ALA A 404 20.18 -14.29 -3.42
C ALA A 404 19.28 -15.31 -2.70
N GLN A 405 18.55 -14.87 -1.67
CA GLN A 405 17.69 -15.74 -0.86
C GLN A 405 16.33 -15.10 -0.55
N SER A 406 15.25 -15.87 -0.79
CA SER A 406 13.90 -15.43 -0.43
C SER A 406 13.58 -15.71 1.03
N TYR A 407 12.80 -14.80 1.64
CA TYR A 407 12.33 -14.93 3.02
C TYR A 407 10.82 -14.67 3.09
N PRO A 408 10.06 -15.47 3.87
CA PRO A 408 8.65 -15.15 4.15
C PRO A 408 8.52 -13.77 4.79
N THR A 409 7.50 -13.00 4.41
CA THR A 409 7.27 -11.64 4.93
C THR A 409 7.19 -11.61 6.47
N SER A 410 6.56 -12.63 7.09
CA SER A 410 6.51 -12.73 8.55
C SER A 410 7.88 -12.88 9.21
N GLN A 411 8.85 -13.49 8.51
CA GLN A 411 10.22 -13.59 9.00
C GLN A 411 10.97 -12.26 8.86
N VAL A 412 10.72 -11.52 7.78
CA VAL A 412 11.32 -10.20 7.53
C VAL A 412 10.99 -9.24 8.69
N PHE A 413 9.72 -9.12 9.04
CA PHE A 413 9.30 -8.29 10.19
C PHE A 413 9.81 -8.80 11.54
N GLY A 414 10.18 -10.07 11.63
CA GLY A 414 10.75 -10.66 12.85
C GLY A 414 12.22 -10.28 13.10
N TRP A 415 12.97 -9.78 12.10
CA TRP A 415 14.40 -9.51 12.25
C TRP A 415 14.72 -8.38 13.22
N ALA A 416 13.84 -7.42 13.42
CA ALA A 416 14.01 -6.37 14.42
C ALA A 416 14.12 -6.92 15.85
N ASN A 417 13.61 -8.14 16.14
CA ASN A 417 13.78 -8.80 17.42
C ASN A 417 15.18 -9.46 17.57
N ASP A 418 15.77 -9.90 16.46
CA ASP A 418 17.13 -10.46 16.41
C ASP A 418 17.70 -10.28 14.99
N PRO A 419 18.36 -9.14 14.70
CA PRO A 419 18.92 -8.85 13.38
C PRO A 419 19.94 -9.87 12.88
N THR A 420 20.55 -10.64 13.78
CA THR A 420 21.54 -11.68 13.41
C THR A 420 20.92 -12.81 12.59
N GLN A 421 19.61 -13.01 12.68
CA GLN A 421 18.86 -14.00 11.90
C GLN A 421 18.54 -13.54 10.46
N GLY A 422 18.67 -12.25 10.17
CA GLY A 422 18.47 -11.71 8.84
C GLY A 422 19.62 -12.00 7.89
N PRO A 423 19.49 -11.66 6.59
CA PRO A 423 20.58 -11.69 5.60
C PRO A 423 21.63 -10.62 5.90
N ASP A 424 22.71 -10.59 5.10
CA ASP A 424 23.73 -9.54 5.16
C ASP A 424 23.20 -8.21 4.61
N ALA A 425 22.42 -8.26 3.54
CA ALA A 425 21.67 -7.12 2.99
C ALA A 425 20.29 -7.59 2.54
N PHE A 426 19.34 -6.67 2.48
CA PHE A 426 17.97 -6.96 2.04
C PHE A 426 17.53 -5.94 1.00
N ILE A 427 16.91 -6.41 -0.09
CA ILE A 427 16.32 -5.58 -1.13
C ILE A 427 14.80 -5.65 -1.00
N ASP A 428 14.19 -4.50 -0.73
CA ASP A 428 12.75 -4.32 -0.76
C ASP A 428 12.38 -3.64 -2.09
N GLY A 429 11.61 -4.31 -2.91
CA GLY A 429 11.32 -3.86 -4.28
C GLY A 429 10.24 -2.79 -4.37
N ASN A 430 9.45 -2.59 -3.32
CA ASN A 430 8.42 -1.57 -3.27
C ASN A 430 7.94 -1.36 -1.84
N ASN A 431 8.35 -0.28 -1.22
CA ASN A 431 7.94 0.10 0.12
C ASN A 431 7.85 1.62 0.24
N GLY A 432 7.08 2.12 1.18
CA GLY A 432 6.88 3.54 1.38
C GLY A 432 6.56 3.90 2.81
N PRO A 433 6.53 5.20 3.11
CA PRO A 433 6.17 5.70 4.42
C PRO A 433 4.66 5.64 4.64
N ASP A 434 4.27 5.84 5.87
CA ASP A 434 2.85 5.95 6.23
C ASP A 434 2.20 7.27 5.78
N GLY A 435 2.97 8.21 5.28
CA GLY A 435 2.49 9.49 4.77
C GLY A 435 3.60 10.40 4.26
N GLY A 436 3.25 11.63 3.88
CA GLY A 436 4.11 12.53 3.11
C GLY A 436 5.10 13.36 3.90
N ASN A 437 5.03 13.37 5.24
CA ASN A 437 5.98 14.12 6.06
C ASN A 437 7.32 13.34 6.20
N PRO A 438 8.49 14.02 6.06
CA PRO A 438 9.79 13.38 6.23
C PRO A 438 9.96 12.65 7.57
N TYR A 439 9.33 13.13 8.65
CA TYR A 439 9.33 12.43 9.93
C TYR A 439 8.75 11.02 9.83
N MET A 440 7.65 10.85 9.07
CA MET A 440 7.00 9.54 8.91
C MET A 440 7.90 8.55 8.17
N TRP A 441 8.72 9.04 7.22
CA TRP A 441 9.75 8.24 6.58
C TRP A 441 10.85 7.84 7.57
N GLY A 442 11.46 8.85 8.25
CA GLY A 442 12.54 8.61 9.21
C GLY A 442 12.14 7.69 10.35
N HIS A 443 10.93 7.88 10.90
CA HIS A 443 10.37 7.03 11.94
C HIS A 443 10.20 5.58 11.47
N VAL A 444 9.67 5.36 10.26
CA VAL A 444 9.40 4.01 9.75
C VAL A 444 10.69 3.25 9.41
N PHE A 445 11.66 3.92 8.76
CA PHE A 445 12.82 3.26 8.16
C PHE A 445 14.12 3.38 8.98
N TRP A 446 14.29 4.42 9.81
CA TRP A 446 15.56 4.72 10.47
C TRP A 446 15.50 4.63 12.00
N ASP A 447 14.35 4.96 12.61
CA ASP A 447 14.17 4.82 14.05
C ASP A 447 14.16 3.33 14.45
N LYS A 448 14.75 3.01 15.60
CA LYS A 448 14.76 1.64 16.16
C LYS A 448 13.39 1.09 16.51
N THR A 449 12.42 1.98 16.72
CA THR A 449 11.02 1.59 16.98
C THR A 449 10.20 1.51 15.70
N GLY A 450 10.79 1.90 14.56
CA GLY A 450 10.15 1.86 13.26
C GLY A 450 9.94 0.45 12.75
N GLY A 451 8.79 0.20 12.11
CA GLY A 451 8.39 -1.13 11.68
C GLY A 451 9.26 -1.75 10.57
N ILE A 452 10.07 -0.94 9.88
CA ILE A 452 10.85 -1.35 8.70
C ILE A 452 12.37 -1.17 8.89
N ASN A 453 12.84 -0.65 10.03
CA ASN A 453 14.26 -0.74 10.39
C ASN A 453 14.60 -2.17 10.83
N TYR A 454 14.55 -3.10 9.89
CA TYR A 454 14.70 -4.55 10.13
C TYR A 454 16.00 -4.94 10.85
N PHE A 455 17.07 -4.18 10.67
CA PHE A 455 18.38 -4.52 11.19
C PHE A 455 18.84 -3.62 12.33
N LEU A 456 17.95 -2.76 12.83
CA LEU A 456 18.19 -1.84 13.94
C LEU A 456 19.45 -0.99 13.75
N CYS A 457 19.75 -0.63 12.50
CA CYS A 457 20.81 0.33 12.25
C CYS A 457 20.40 1.69 12.83
N ASP A 458 21.27 2.25 13.62
CA ASP A 458 20.97 3.38 14.47
C ASP A 458 22.06 4.46 14.35
N ASP A 459 21.63 5.71 14.32
CA ASP A 459 22.49 6.87 14.48
C ASP A 459 21.81 7.89 15.40
N PRO A 460 22.31 8.07 16.64
CA PRO A 460 21.67 8.97 17.61
C PRO A 460 21.59 10.44 17.18
N SER A 461 22.42 10.88 16.23
CA SER A 461 22.36 12.27 15.72
C SER A 461 21.24 12.40 14.69
N THR A 462 20.98 11.35 13.90
CA THR A 462 19.81 11.29 13.01
C THR A 462 18.51 11.36 13.83
N ASP A 463 18.39 10.57 14.90
CA ASP A 463 17.21 10.57 15.76
C ASP A 463 17.00 11.95 16.42
N ALA A 464 18.07 12.58 16.88
CA ALA A 464 17.99 13.92 17.48
C ALA A 464 17.52 14.98 16.47
N ASP A 465 18.04 14.94 15.24
CA ASP A 465 17.66 15.87 14.17
C ASP A 465 16.20 15.64 13.74
N LEU A 466 15.74 14.38 13.60
CA LEU A 466 14.34 14.03 13.28
C LEU A 466 13.37 14.53 14.37
N ASN A 467 13.70 14.27 15.64
CA ASN A 467 12.86 14.66 16.77
C ASN A 467 12.79 16.18 16.96
N GLU A 468 13.85 16.92 16.65
CA GLU A 468 13.82 18.38 16.67
C GLU A 468 13.08 18.93 15.46
N ALA A 469 13.29 18.34 14.28
CA ALA A 469 12.63 18.74 13.04
C ALA A 469 11.10 18.63 13.15
N VAL A 470 10.58 17.53 13.70
CA VAL A 470 9.13 17.34 13.86
C VAL A 470 8.52 18.33 14.87
N LYS A 471 9.28 18.79 15.87
CA LYS A 471 8.82 19.78 16.85
C LYS A 471 8.80 21.20 16.28
N THR A 472 9.73 21.51 15.38
CA THR A 472 9.93 22.86 14.85
C THR A 472 9.38 23.06 13.44
N GLY A 473 9.13 21.99 12.69
CA GLY A 473 8.80 22.04 11.27
C GLY A 473 10.00 22.44 10.40
N ASP A 474 11.23 22.32 10.91
CA ASP A 474 12.44 22.74 10.19
C ASP A 474 12.85 21.69 9.15
N GLU A 475 12.57 21.96 7.88
CA GLU A 475 12.90 21.09 6.74
C GLU A 475 14.41 20.86 6.60
N ALA A 476 15.26 21.84 6.98
CA ALA A 476 16.71 21.68 6.90
C ALA A 476 17.24 20.64 7.91
N LEU A 477 16.57 20.46 9.05
CA LEU A 477 16.90 19.39 9.99
C LEU A 477 16.50 18.01 9.46
N PHE A 478 15.37 17.88 8.78
CA PHE A 478 15.01 16.64 8.09
C PHE A 478 16.04 16.27 7.01
N ALA A 479 16.44 17.23 6.17
CA ALA A 479 17.46 17.00 5.16
C ALA A 479 18.82 16.59 5.78
N LYS A 480 19.20 17.24 6.89
CA LYS A 480 20.41 16.90 7.64
C LYS A 480 20.33 15.48 8.22
N ALA A 481 19.19 15.09 8.79
CA ALA A 481 18.97 13.73 9.29
C ALA A 481 19.18 12.68 8.19
N ALA A 482 18.64 12.91 6.98
CA ALA A 482 18.84 12.02 5.83
C ALA A 482 20.33 11.91 5.45
N GLN A 483 21.05 13.02 5.34
CA GLN A 483 22.49 13.02 5.02
C GLN A 483 23.31 12.26 6.07
N THR A 484 22.98 12.46 7.35
CA THR A 484 23.65 11.78 8.47
C THR A 484 23.38 10.27 8.42
N TYR A 485 22.12 9.86 8.19
CA TYR A 485 21.78 8.45 8.09
C TYR A 485 22.37 7.78 6.86
N SER A 486 22.39 8.46 5.71
CA SER A 486 23.06 7.97 4.49
C SER A 486 24.52 7.64 4.75
N ALA A 487 25.20 8.44 5.56
CA ALA A 487 26.60 8.24 5.90
C ALA A 487 26.85 6.99 6.78
N THR A 488 25.83 6.36 7.35
CA THR A 488 25.96 5.08 8.07
C THR A 488 26.26 3.90 7.14
N GLY A 489 25.89 4.01 5.86
CA GLY A 489 25.94 2.92 4.88
C GLY A 489 24.92 1.82 5.10
N CYS A 490 23.93 2.03 5.96
CA CYS A 490 22.90 1.03 6.24
C CYS A 490 21.71 1.06 5.28
N TYR A 491 21.57 2.13 4.49
CA TYR A 491 20.37 2.37 3.73
C TYR A 491 20.68 3.07 2.41
N MET A 492 20.02 2.64 1.35
CA MET A 492 20.04 3.29 0.04
C MET A 492 18.64 3.27 -0.55
N ASN A 493 18.15 4.43 -0.96
CA ASN A 493 16.97 4.52 -1.80
C ASN A 493 17.37 4.20 -3.25
N LEU A 494 16.86 3.13 -3.84
CA LEU A 494 17.19 2.72 -5.19
C LEU A 494 16.38 3.47 -6.24
N SER A 495 15.08 3.65 -5.99
CA SER A 495 14.20 4.22 -7.00
C SER A 495 12.98 4.90 -6.40
N TYR A 496 12.43 5.86 -7.12
CA TYR A 496 11.08 6.36 -6.92
C TYR A 496 10.14 5.56 -7.81
N ASN A 497 9.22 4.82 -7.20
CA ASN A 497 8.31 3.95 -7.92
C ASN A 497 7.02 4.68 -8.30
N LYS A 498 6.39 4.20 -9.37
CA LYS A 498 5.06 4.65 -9.81
C LYS A 498 4.09 3.49 -9.69
N ASP A 499 2.86 3.79 -9.32
CA ASP A 499 1.77 2.86 -9.48
C ASP A 499 1.40 2.73 -10.94
N TRP A 500 1.32 1.50 -11.39
CA TRP A 500 0.87 1.20 -12.72
C TRP A 500 -0.57 0.70 -12.66
N VAL A 501 -1.48 1.53 -13.18
CA VAL A 501 -2.89 1.19 -13.32
C VAL A 501 -3.16 0.85 -14.77
N VAL A 502 -3.74 -0.34 -15.00
CA VAL A 502 -4.23 -0.75 -16.32
C VAL A 502 -5.74 -0.83 -16.24
N SER A 503 -6.44 -0.12 -17.11
CA SER A 503 -7.91 -0.09 -17.12
C SER A 503 -8.51 -0.33 -18.50
N GLN A 504 -9.76 -0.77 -18.50
CA GLN A 504 -10.55 -0.88 -19.75
C GLN A 504 -10.68 0.48 -20.40
N LYS A 505 -10.71 0.53 -21.72
CA LYS A 505 -10.66 1.78 -22.50
C LYS A 505 -11.80 2.76 -22.21
N TRP A 506 -12.90 2.26 -21.70
CA TRP A 506 -14.08 3.05 -21.34
C TRP A 506 -14.00 3.68 -19.94
N LEU A 507 -13.06 3.26 -19.07
CA LEU A 507 -12.89 3.82 -17.73
C LEU A 507 -12.06 5.10 -17.81
N ASP A 508 -12.58 6.17 -17.23
CA ASP A 508 -11.97 7.48 -17.14
C ASP A 508 -11.85 7.96 -15.69
N GLY A 509 -11.07 9.01 -15.43
CA GLY A 509 -10.88 9.57 -14.09
C GLY A 509 -9.83 8.86 -13.24
N VAL A 510 -9.02 7.95 -13.81
CA VAL A 510 -8.01 7.18 -13.05
C VAL A 510 -6.95 8.09 -12.46
N ALA A 511 -6.40 9.04 -13.24
CA ALA A 511 -5.38 9.97 -12.73
C ALA A 511 -5.95 10.91 -11.67
N GLU A 512 -7.15 11.46 -11.94
CA GLU A 512 -7.86 12.36 -11.03
C GLU A 512 -8.25 11.70 -9.70
N SER A 513 -8.43 10.37 -9.70
CA SER A 513 -8.82 9.60 -8.52
C SER A 513 -7.64 9.13 -7.68
N HIS A 514 -6.41 9.19 -8.23
CA HIS A 514 -5.22 8.69 -7.57
C HIS A 514 -4.67 9.71 -6.55
N ASN A 515 -4.22 9.17 -5.43
CA ASN A 515 -3.61 9.92 -4.33
C ASN A 515 -2.18 9.40 -4.09
N ILE A 516 -1.21 10.31 -4.09
CA ILE A 516 0.23 9.96 -3.99
C ILE A 516 0.60 9.13 -2.75
N GLY A 517 -0.15 9.30 -1.65
CA GLY A 517 0.10 8.58 -0.39
C GLY A 517 -0.63 7.24 -0.27
N ALA A 518 -1.68 7.01 -1.09
CA ALA A 518 -2.63 5.93 -0.85
C ALA A 518 -2.42 4.69 -1.73
N ASN A 519 -1.78 4.82 -2.89
CA ASN A 519 -1.66 3.77 -3.92
C ASN A 519 -3.01 3.14 -4.32
N GLU A 520 -4.11 3.89 -4.17
CA GLU A 520 -5.48 3.46 -4.42
C GLU A 520 -6.27 4.57 -5.08
N LEU A 521 -7.44 4.22 -5.60
CA LEU A 521 -8.32 5.13 -6.33
C LEU A 521 -9.51 5.57 -5.45
N ASP A 522 -9.87 6.85 -5.53
CA ASP A 522 -11.16 7.36 -5.06
C ASP A 522 -12.23 7.00 -6.11
N PHE A 523 -13.03 5.97 -5.85
CA PHE A 523 -14.01 5.46 -6.81
C PHE A 523 -15.11 6.48 -7.13
N SER A 524 -15.31 7.49 -6.29
CA SER A 524 -16.29 8.57 -6.55
C SER A 524 -15.90 9.45 -7.73
N LEU A 525 -14.63 9.49 -8.10
CA LEU A 525 -14.08 10.29 -9.20
C LEU A 525 -13.97 9.51 -10.52
N LEU A 526 -14.17 8.19 -10.49
CA LEU A 526 -14.16 7.37 -11.69
C LEU A 526 -15.42 7.58 -12.52
N SER A 527 -15.27 7.58 -13.84
CA SER A 527 -16.36 7.83 -14.79
C SER A 527 -16.25 6.94 -16.03
N ILE A 528 -17.26 7.04 -16.90
CA ILE A 528 -17.27 6.39 -18.20
C ILE A 528 -16.84 7.42 -19.24
N ALA A 529 -15.80 7.10 -20.04
CA ALA A 529 -15.31 7.94 -21.13
C ALA A 529 -16.44 8.24 -22.13
N GLU A 530 -16.51 9.50 -22.59
CA GLU A 530 -17.51 9.98 -23.56
C GLU A 530 -17.31 9.40 -24.98
#